data_64212608691617a763a3d087598ceaaf
#
_entry.id   64212608691617a763a3d087598ceaaf
#
_cell.length_a   1.000
_cell.length_b   1.000
_cell.length_c   1.000
_cell.angle_alpha   90.00
_cell.angle_beta   90.00
_cell.angle_gamma   90.00
#
_symmetry.space_group_name_H-M   'P 1'
#
loop_
_entity.id
_entity.type
_entity.pdbx_description
1 polymer ?
#
loop_
_entity_poly.entity_id
_entity_poly.type
_entity_poly.pdbx_seq_one_letter_code
_entity_poly.pdbx_strand_id
1 'polypeptide(L)'
;MKSVLFKHRSIRKFCSTPVPEELLQEILAAASRASTCGNMQRAKLAPCHFNQPMVTQAPCVVTVCADVHRFSMWCEQRDADPAYDNFAWFLNASTDALLAAQNLCVEAEMNGLGICYLGTTIYTAGMIAEILELPKGVIPVTTIVLGYPDESPELTDRLPLEAVVHYEKYTDYTAAEIDELWAEREESELTKRLLEENGLPNLAQIFTQRRYVREDNLSISNSYFALLKEKGFFNN
;
A
#
# COMPACT_ATOMS: atom_id res chain seq x y z
N MET A 1 26.14 7.89 -6.80
CA MET A 1 25.04 7.11 -7.42
C MET A 1 23.75 7.47 -6.69
N LYS A 2 22.66 7.86 -7.39
CA LYS A 2 21.39 8.16 -6.71
C LYS A 2 20.85 6.87 -6.03
N SER A 3 20.27 7.01 -4.83
CA SER A 3 19.62 5.93 -4.09
C SER A 3 18.55 5.22 -4.94
N VAL A 4 18.26 3.97 -4.64
CA VAL A 4 17.17 3.18 -5.26
C VAL A 4 15.83 3.91 -5.18
N LEU A 5 15.60 4.68 -4.10
CA LEU A 5 14.39 5.49 -3.91
C LEU A 5 14.10 6.47 -5.05
N PHE A 6 15.13 7.03 -5.70
CA PHE A 6 14.98 7.93 -6.84
C PHE A 6 14.82 7.22 -8.19
N LYS A 7 14.89 5.89 -8.19
CA LYS A 7 14.76 5.05 -9.37
C LYS A 7 13.49 4.18 -9.32
N HIS A 8 12.75 4.27 -8.21
CA HIS A 8 11.57 3.45 -7.98
C HIS A 8 10.55 3.56 -9.12
N ARG A 9 10.07 2.39 -9.56
CA ARG A 9 9.00 2.23 -10.56
C ARG A 9 8.10 1.09 -10.15
N SER A 10 6.81 1.30 -10.30
CA SER A 10 5.86 0.19 -10.15
C SER A 10 5.97 -0.74 -11.35
N ILE A 11 6.43 -1.97 -11.11
CA ILE A 11 6.55 -3.04 -12.11
C ILE A 11 5.28 -3.89 -12.11
N ARG A 12 4.70 -4.10 -13.28
CA ARG A 12 3.43 -4.83 -13.46
C ARG A 12 3.55 -6.05 -14.36
N LYS A 13 4.73 -6.22 -14.99
CA LYS A 13 5.08 -7.43 -15.76
C LYS A 13 6.35 -8.04 -15.17
N PHE A 14 6.28 -9.34 -14.94
CA PHE A 14 7.34 -10.08 -14.27
C PHE A 14 7.76 -11.28 -15.11
N CYS A 15 9.05 -11.59 -15.07
CA CYS A 15 9.55 -12.88 -15.57
C CYS A 15 8.96 -14.03 -14.74
N SER A 16 8.83 -15.20 -15.35
CA SER A 16 8.40 -16.41 -14.66
C SER A 16 9.44 -17.00 -13.71
N THR A 17 10.64 -16.43 -13.68
CA THR A 17 11.73 -16.86 -12.80
C THR A 17 11.33 -16.70 -11.33
N PRO A 18 11.34 -17.76 -10.53
CA PRO A 18 11.01 -17.69 -9.13
C PRO A 18 12.04 -16.84 -8.37
N VAL A 19 11.60 -16.13 -7.33
CA VAL A 19 12.50 -15.47 -6.39
C VAL A 19 13.10 -16.55 -5.49
N PRO A 20 14.43 -16.63 -5.36
CA PRO A 20 15.07 -17.60 -4.46
C PRO A 20 14.61 -17.43 -3.02
N GLU A 21 14.43 -18.54 -2.31
CA GLU A 21 13.94 -18.51 -0.92
C GLU A 21 14.87 -17.72 0.00
N GLU A 22 16.18 -17.87 -0.15
CA GLU A 22 17.20 -17.13 0.64
C GLU A 22 17.04 -15.62 0.46
N LEU A 23 16.89 -15.15 -0.79
CA LEU A 23 16.67 -13.74 -1.10
C LEU A 23 15.35 -13.25 -0.50
N LEU A 24 14.29 -14.06 -0.58
CA LEU A 24 13.00 -13.71 0.01
C LEU A 24 13.10 -13.57 1.53
N GLN A 25 13.84 -14.44 2.21
CA GLN A 25 14.08 -14.35 3.65
C GLN A 25 14.90 -13.09 4.02
N GLU A 26 15.88 -12.70 3.23
CA GLU A 26 16.63 -11.45 3.41
C GLU A 26 15.71 -10.23 3.31
N ILE A 27 14.86 -10.18 2.28
CA ILE A 27 13.89 -9.10 2.07
C ILE A 27 12.89 -9.02 3.24
N LEU A 28 12.39 -10.14 3.72
CA LEU A 28 11.49 -10.20 4.88
C LEU A 28 12.20 -9.81 6.18
N ALA A 29 13.47 -10.17 6.35
CA ALA A 29 14.28 -9.74 7.47
C ALA A 29 14.49 -8.22 7.47
N ALA A 30 14.76 -7.61 6.31
CA ALA A 30 14.86 -6.16 6.15
C ALA A 30 13.53 -5.46 6.50
N ALA A 31 12.39 -6.02 6.07
CA ALA A 31 11.06 -5.53 6.45
C ALA A 31 10.89 -5.49 7.98
N SER A 32 11.34 -6.51 8.69
CA SER A 32 11.23 -6.59 10.14
C SER A 32 12.09 -5.58 10.90
N ARG A 33 13.04 -4.92 10.22
CA ARG A 33 13.91 -3.86 10.78
C ARG A 33 13.31 -2.46 10.70
N ALA A 34 12.11 -2.32 10.13
CA ALA A 34 11.40 -1.05 10.13
C ALA A 34 11.14 -0.53 11.54
N SER A 35 10.99 0.79 11.67
CA SER A 35 10.54 1.39 12.92
C SER A 35 9.16 0.86 13.29
N THR A 36 8.95 0.59 14.57
CA THR A 36 7.70 0.02 15.06
C THR A 36 7.40 0.48 16.47
N CYS A 37 6.12 0.64 16.79
CA CYS A 37 5.66 0.94 18.14
C CYS A 37 5.64 -0.31 19.04
N GLY A 38 5.28 -1.48 18.51
CA GLY A 38 5.11 -2.70 19.31
C GLY A 38 5.27 -3.99 18.52
N ASN A 39 6.02 -3.98 17.40
CA ASN A 39 6.14 -5.10 16.47
C ASN A 39 4.77 -5.60 15.95
N MET A 40 3.85 -4.70 15.63
CA MET A 40 2.48 -5.00 15.21
C MET A 40 2.32 -5.15 13.69
N GLN A 41 3.41 -5.39 12.98
CA GLN A 41 3.43 -5.72 11.58
C GLN A 41 3.48 -7.23 11.35
N ARG A 42 2.78 -7.71 10.35
CA ARG A 42 2.83 -9.10 9.89
C ARG A 42 2.85 -9.14 8.37
N ALA A 43 3.81 -9.86 7.82
CA ALA A 43 3.83 -10.20 6.40
C ALA A 43 3.37 -11.66 6.24
N LYS A 44 2.43 -11.92 5.33
CA LYS A 44 2.03 -13.28 4.95
C LYS A 44 2.28 -13.47 3.47
N LEU A 45 3.11 -14.44 3.14
CA LEU A 45 3.27 -14.97 1.79
C LEU A 45 2.04 -15.82 1.49
N ALA A 46 1.31 -15.48 0.45
CA ALA A 46 0.16 -16.25 0.02
C ALA A 46 0.27 -16.55 -1.48
N PRO A 47 -0.09 -17.76 -1.92
CA PRO A 47 -0.30 -18.01 -3.33
C PRO A 47 -1.39 -17.11 -3.88
N CYS A 48 -1.28 -16.72 -5.15
CA CYS A 48 -2.17 -15.78 -5.80
C CYS A 48 -3.60 -16.33 -5.91
N HIS A 49 -4.52 -15.78 -5.14
CA HIS A 49 -5.95 -16.03 -5.29
C HIS A 49 -6.71 -14.82 -5.86
N PHE A 50 -5.98 -13.85 -6.41
CA PHE A 50 -6.55 -12.64 -6.99
C PHE A 50 -6.72 -12.81 -8.51
N ASN A 51 -7.90 -12.57 -9.03
CA ASN A 51 -8.21 -12.60 -10.48
C ASN A 51 -7.64 -11.37 -11.23
N GLN A 52 -6.54 -10.79 -10.77
CA GLN A 52 -5.87 -9.71 -11.48
C GLN A 52 -4.65 -10.25 -12.24
N PRO A 53 -4.50 -9.98 -13.55
CA PRO A 53 -3.40 -10.51 -14.36
C PRO A 53 -2.02 -10.23 -13.77
N MET A 54 -1.83 -9.05 -13.17
CA MET A 54 -0.59 -8.66 -12.51
C MET A 54 -0.26 -9.55 -11.31
N VAL A 55 -1.26 -9.96 -10.55
CA VAL A 55 -1.07 -10.84 -9.39
C VAL A 55 -0.81 -12.27 -9.81
N THR A 56 -1.52 -12.76 -10.84
CA THR A 56 -1.35 -14.12 -11.35
C THR A 56 -0.02 -14.35 -12.07
N GLN A 57 0.62 -13.28 -12.54
CA GLN A 57 1.92 -13.36 -13.24
C GLN A 57 3.10 -13.06 -12.32
N ALA A 58 2.87 -12.47 -11.15
CA ALA A 58 3.94 -12.20 -10.20
C ALA A 58 4.39 -13.48 -9.51
N PRO A 59 5.70 -13.78 -9.47
CA PRO A 59 6.21 -14.98 -8.80
C PRO A 59 6.05 -14.95 -7.29
N CYS A 60 5.85 -13.78 -6.69
CA CYS A 60 5.65 -13.65 -5.26
C CYS A 60 4.63 -12.55 -4.92
N VAL A 61 3.75 -12.83 -3.95
CA VAL A 61 2.74 -11.90 -3.42
C VAL A 61 2.85 -11.87 -1.91
N VAL A 62 3.00 -10.67 -1.35
CA VAL A 62 3.12 -10.45 0.09
C VAL A 62 1.98 -9.57 0.55
N THR A 63 1.10 -10.09 1.39
CA THR A 63 0.09 -9.27 2.09
C THR A 63 0.63 -8.85 3.45
N VAL A 64 0.67 -7.56 3.68
CA VAL A 64 1.13 -6.95 4.93
C VAL A 64 -0.08 -6.53 5.74
N CYS A 65 -0.13 -7.00 6.99
CA CYS A 65 -1.28 -6.84 7.89
C CYS A 65 -0.89 -6.03 9.13
N ALA A 66 -1.83 -5.24 9.62
CA ALA A 66 -1.83 -4.76 10.99
C ALA A 66 -2.18 -5.93 11.92
N ASP A 67 -1.37 -6.19 12.93
CA ASP A 67 -1.50 -7.36 13.82
C ASP A 67 -1.32 -6.95 15.29
N VAL A 68 -2.43 -6.75 15.99
CA VAL A 68 -2.45 -6.57 17.44
C VAL A 68 -2.73 -7.89 18.18
N HIS A 69 -3.15 -8.94 17.46
CA HIS A 69 -3.48 -10.24 18.04
C HIS A 69 -2.30 -10.87 18.79
N ARG A 70 -1.12 -10.90 18.14
CA ARG A 70 0.09 -11.46 18.74
C ARG A 70 0.49 -10.71 20.00
N PHE A 71 0.31 -9.38 20.03
CA PHE A 71 0.59 -8.57 21.22
C PHE A 71 -0.42 -8.86 22.33
N SER A 72 -1.70 -8.99 22.00
CA SER A 72 -2.74 -9.37 22.97
C SER A 72 -2.46 -10.73 23.59
N MET A 73 -2.10 -11.74 22.78
CA MET A 73 -1.71 -13.06 23.29
C MET A 73 -0.51 -12.99 24.25
N TRP A 74 0.47 -12.16 23.94
CA TRP A 74 1.64 -11.96 24.81
C TRP A 74 1.25 -11.29 26.14
N CYS A 75 0.36 -10.30 26.12
CA CYS A 75 -0.18 -9.67 27.33
C CYS A 75 -0.93 -10.68 28.20
N GLU A 76 -1.86 -11.44 27.61
CA GLU A 76 -2.62 -12.49 28.30
C GLU A 76 -1.70 -13.52 28.97
N GLN A 77 -0.64 -13.96 28.29
CA GLN A 77 0.34 -14.89 28.83
C GLN A 77 1.17 -14.30 30.00
N ARG A 78 1.10 -13.00 30.21
CA ARG A 78 1.84 -12.26 31.26
C ARG A 78 0.90 -11.64 32.30
N ASP A 79 -0.39 -12.04 32.31
CA ASP A 79 -1.43 -11.50 33.19
C ASP A 79 -1.56 -9.96 33.06
N ALA A 80 -1.32 -9.44 31.86
CA ALA A 80 -1.47 -8.03 31.53
C ALA A 80 -2.77 -7.80 30.75
N ASP A 81 -3.39 -6.62 30.91
CA ASP A 81 -4.61 -6.25 30.18
C ASP A 81 -4.28 -5.99 28.71
N PRO A 82 -4.85 -6.75 27.76
CA PRO A 82 -4.63 -6.59 26.33
C PRO A 82 -5.54 -5.53 25.69
N ALA A 83 -5.76 -4.38 26.32
CA ALA A 83 -6.66 -3.31 25.87
C ALA A 83 -6.24 -2.63 24.56
N TYR A 84 -5.98 -3.42 23.49
CA TYR A 84 -5.46 -2.95 22.19
C TYR A 84 -6.48 -3.17 21.06
N ASP A 85 -7.75 -3.20 21.37
CA ASP A 85 -8.85 -3.47 20.47
C ASP A 85 -9.59 -2.19 20.00
N ASN A 86 -8.90 -1.08 19.96
CA ASN A 86 -9.45 0.22 19.61
C ASN A 86 -8.82 0.80 18.33
N PHE A 87 -9.43 1.87 17.82
CA PHE A 87 -9.00 2.51 16.56
C PHE A 87 -7.58 3.08 16.60
N ALA A 88 -7.15 3.61 17.75
CA ALA A 88 -5.78 4.15 17.87
C ALA A 88 -4.73 3.05 17.64
N TRP A 89 -4.96 1.85 18.15
CA TRP A 89 -4.07 0.72 17.92
C TRP A 89 -4.14 0.16 16.50
N PHE A 90 -5.31 0.25 15.84
CA PHE A 90 -5.38 -0.02 14.40
C PHE A 90 -4.47 0.94 13.61
N LEU A 91 -4.48 2.24 13.90
CA LEU A 91 -3.61 3.22 13.25
C LEU A 91 -2.14 2.92 13.51
N ASN A 92 -1.75 2.64 14.76
CA ASN A 92 -0.39 2.29 15.12
C ASN A 92 0.08 1.03 14.39
N ALA A 93 -0.69 -0.04 14.43
CA ALA A 93 -0.37 -1.30 13.77
C ALA A 93 -0.33 -1.16 12.23
N SER A 94 -1.20 -0.32 11.66
CA SER A 94 -1.17 0.00 10.22
C SER A 94 0.08 0.79 9.84
N THR A 95 0.51 1.72 10.68
CA THR A 95 1.77 2.47 10.49
C THR A 95 2.96 1.52 10.51
N ASP A 96 3.06 0.65 11.52
CA ASP A 96 4.10 -0.39 11.59
C ASP A 96 4.12 -1.27 10.33
N ALA A 97 2.94 -1.70 9.89
CA ALA A 97 2.78 -2.53 8.68
C ALA A 97 3.27 -1.82 7.41
N LEU A 98 2.90 -0.54 7.22
CA LEU A 98 3.32 0.25 6.06
C LEU A 98 4.82 0.56 6.05
N LEU A 99 5.41 0.84 7.20
CA LEU A 99 6.86 1.04 7.31
C LEU A 99 7.62 -0.25 6.98
N ALA A 100 7.15 -1.41 7.46
CA ALA A 100 7.72 -2.71 7.11
C ALA A 100 7.55 -3.03 5.62
N ALA A 101 6.40 -2.72 5.04
CA ALA A 101 6.13 -2.86 3.61
C ALA A 101 7.10 -2.03 2.76
N GLN A 102 7.37 -0.78 3.17
CA GLN A 102 8.30 0.08 2.45
C GLN A 102 9.74 -0.42 2.55
N ASN A 103 10.19 -0.90 3.70
CA ASN A 103 11.51 -1.51 3.83
C ASN A 103 11.66 -2.76 2.93
N LEU A 104 10.62 -3.62 2.91
CA LEU A 104 10.55 -4.78 2.00
C LEU A 104 10.76 -4.35 0.55
N CYS A 105 10.06 -3.31 0.09
CA CYS A 105 10.16 -2.81 -1.27
C CYS A 105 11.55 -2.29 -1.59
N VAL A 106 12.15 -1.50 -0.70
CA VAL A 106 13.49 -0.95 -0.88
C VAL A 106 14.52 -2.07 -0.99
N GLU A 107 14.46 -3.06 -0.10
CA GLU A 107 15.38 -4.20 -0.14
C GLU A 107 15.20 -5.04 -1.41
N ALA A 108 13.96 -5.29 -1.82
CA ALA A 108 13.67 -6.00 -3.08
C ALA A 108 14.28 -5.27 -4.29
N GLU A 109 14.08 -3.96 -4.40
CA GLU A 109 14.63 -3.15 -5.49
C GLU A 109 16.17 -3.05 -5.43
N MET A 110 16.77 -3.03 -4.25
CA MET A 110 18.23 -3.08 -4.09
C MET A 110 18.83 -4.39 -4.61
N ASN A 111 18.07 -5.46 -4.56
CA ASN A 111 18.44 -6.79 -5.06
C ASN A 111 17.96 -7.04 -6.51
N GLY A 112 17.56 -6.00 -7.24
CA GLY A 112 17.20 -6.06 -8.66
C GLY A 112 15.81 -6.62 -8.94
N LEU A 113 14.95 -6.78 -7.94
CA LEU A 113 13.55 -7.13 -8.13
C LEU A 113 12.73 -5.89 -8.45
N GLY A 114 11.64 -6.09 -9.18
CA GLY A 114 10.57 -5.11 -9.36
C GLY A 114 9.48 -5.33 -8.33
N ILE A 115 8.79 -4.26 -7.95
CA ILE A 115 7.67 -4.31 -7.01
C ILE A 115 6.47 -3.50 -7.54
N CYS A 116 5.27 -3.85 -7.05
CA CYS A 116 4.12 -2.98 -7.17
C CYS A 116 3.22 -3.12 -5.94
N TYR A 117 2.85 -1.99 -5.34
CA TYR A 117 1.78 -1.92 -4.36
C TYR A 117 0.41 -2.08 -5.02
N LEU A 118 -0.44 -2.93 -4.45
CA LEU A 118 -1.82 -3.12 -4.91
C LEU A 118 -2.77 -2.23 -4.12
N GLY A 119 -3.19 -1.12 -4.72
CA GLY A 119 -4.16 -0.19 -4.12
C GLY A 119 -5.54 -0.81 -3.85
N THR A 120 -5.83 -1.96 -4.46
CA THR A 120 -7.10 -2.69 -4.32
C THR A 120 -7.18 -3.56 -3.06
N THR A 121 -6.14 -3.65 -2.25
CA THR A 121 -6.13 -4.49 -1.03
C THR A 121 -7.29 -4.15 -0.10
N ILE A 122 -7.53 -2.86 0.14
CA ILE A 122 -8.64 -2.43 1.02
C ILE A 122 -10.03 -2.73 0.43
N TYR A 123 -10.15 -2.84 -0.91
CA TYR A 123 -11.40 -3.13 -1.61
C TYR A 123 -11.85 -4.58 -1.40
N THR A 124 -10.89 -5.48 -1.24
CA THR A 124 -11.10 -6.92 -1.10
C THR A 124 -10.59 -7.45 0.25
N ALA A 125 -10.41 -6.56 1.23
CA ALA A 125 -9.80 -6.91 2.51
C ALA A 125 -10.55 -8.03 3.26
N GLY A 126 -11.89 -8.06 3.18
CA GLY A 126 -12.70 -9.14 3.76
C GLY A 126 -12.37 -10.49 3.13
N MET A 127 -12.36 -10.57 1.80
CA MET A 127 -11.98 -11.79 1.07
C MET A 127 -10.54 -12.23 1.40
N ILE A 128 -9.61 -11.27 1.46
CA ILE A 128 -8.21 -11.55 1.83
C ILE A 128 -8.15 -12.11 3.26
N ALA A 129 -8.90 -11.54 4.18
CA ALA A 129 -8.94 -11.99 5.57
C ALA A 129 -9.48 -13.42 5.69
N GLU A 130 -10.49 -13.78 4.91
CA GLU A 130 -11.02 -15.14 4.82
C GLU A 130 -10.00 -16.12 4.24
N ILE A 131 -9.44 -15.82 3.05
CA ILE A 131 -8.45 -16.69 2.38
C ILE A 131 -7.22 -16.94 3.26
N LEU A 132 -6.78 -15.91 3.99
CA LEU A 132 -5.60 -15.98 4.86
C LEU A 132 -5.95 -16.48 6.27
N GLU A 133 -7.23 -16.77 6.55
CA GLU A 133 -7.72 -17.20 7.87
C GLU A 133 -7.25 -16.26 8.99
N LEU A 134 -7.37 -14.94 8.76
CA LEU A 134 -6.89 -13.95 9.71
C LEU A 134 -7.76 -13.90 10.95
N PRO A 135 -7.18 -14.03 12.17
CA PRO A 135 -7.92 -13.98 13.42
C PRO A 135 -8.44 -12.57 13.74
N LYS A 136 -9.18 -12.42 14.82
CA LYS A 136 -9.47 -11.10 15.43
C LYS A 136 -8.15 -10.38 15.74
N GLY A 137 -8.14 -9.06 15.63
CA GLY A 137 -6.95 -8.24 15.83
C GLY A 137 -5.96 -8.27 14.66
N VAL A 138 -6.30 -8.91 13.53
CA VAL A 138 -5.45 -8.90 12.32
C VAL A 138 -6.26 -8.48 11.10
N ILE A 139 -5.77 -7.50 10.34
CA ILE A 139 -6.44 -6.98 9.15
C ILE A 139 -5.42 -6.68 8.03
N PRO A 140 -5.74 -6.97 6.76
CA PRO A 140 -4.90 -6.62 5.62
C PRO A 140 -4.83 -5.09 5.45
N VAL A 141 -3.63 -4.55 5.29
CA VAL A 141 -3.39 -3.11 5.06
C VAL A 141 -2.97 -2.86 3.62
N THR A 142 -2.01 -3.64 3.13
CA THR A 142 -1.52 -3.53 1.76
C THR A 142 -1.03 -4.87 1.25
N THR A 143 -1.00 -5.01 -0.08
CA THR A 143 -0.41 -6.18 -0.75
C THR A 143 0.63 -5.68 -1.74
N ILE A 144 1.73 -6.39 -1.82
CA ILE A 144 2.85 -6.11 -2.70
C ILE A 144 3.06 -7.33 -3.57
N VAL A 145 3.15 -7.13 -4.88
CA VAL A 145 3.65 -8.13 -5.82
C VAL A 145 5.11 -7.84 -6.09
N LEU A 146 5.94 -8.87 -6.19
CA LEU A 146 7.37 -8.74 -6.45
C LEU A 146 7.93 -9.89 -7.28
N GLY A 147 8.99 -9.62 -8.01
CA GLY A 147 9.67 -10.59 -8.87
C GLY A 147 10.70 -9.91 -9.78
N TYR A 148 11.35 -10.67 -10.63
CA TYR A 148 12.25 -10.11 -11.63
C TYR A 148 11.45 -9.37 -12.70
N PRO A 149 11.77 -8.08 -12.98
CA PRO A 149 10.99 -7.27 -13.89
C PRO A 149 11.13 -7.74 -15.35
N ASP A 150 10.01 -7.79 -16.09
CA ASP A 150 9.95 -8.03 -17.54
C ASP A 150 9.51 -6.76 -18.29
N GLU A 151 9.69 -5.61 -17.67
CA GLU A 151 9.45 -4.30 -18.25
C GLU A 151 10.35 -3.25 -17.61
N SER A 152 10.51 -2.13 -18.30
CA SER A 152 11.23 -0.95 -17.78
C SER A 152 10.42 0.31 -18.08
N PRO A 153 9.31 0.56 -17.35
CA PRO A 153 8.50 1.74 -17.56
C PRO A 153 9.28 3.02 -17.26
N GLU A 154 8.84 4.14 -17.79
CA GLU A 154 9.36 5.45 -17.43
C GLU A 154 9.09 5.79 -15.97
N LEU A 155 9.88 6.70 -15.41
CA LEU A 155 9.60 7.24 -14.09
C LEU A 155 8.30 8.03 -14.13
N THR A 156 7.40 7.74 -13.20
CA THR A 156 6.20 8.56 -13.03
C THR A 156 6.56 9.90 -12.40
N ASP A 157 5.89 10.93 -12.84
CA ASP A 157 5.97 12.27 -12.28
C ASP A 157 5.67 12.29 -10.77
N ARG A 158 6.16 13.32 -10.12
CA ARG A 158 5.80 13.70 -8.75
C ARG A 158 5.53 15.19 -8.74
N LEU A 159 4.64 15.62 -7.88
CA LEU A 159 4.49 17.05 -7.63
C LEU A 159 5.81 17.62 -7.11
N PRO A 160 6.11 18.90 -7.39
CA PRO A 160 7.31 19.55 -6.90
C PRO A 160 7.34 19.57 -5.35
N LEU A 161 8.52 19.75 -4.78
CA LEU A 161 8.71 19.61 -3.33
C LEU A 161 7.86 20.61 -2.55
N GLU A 162 7.67 21.79 -3.09
CA GLU A 162 6.86 22.89 -2.54
C GLU A 162 5.37 22.52 -2.38
N ALA A 163 4.90 21.57 -3.18
CA ALA A 163 3.53 21.06 -3.09
C ALA A 163 3.31 20.06 -1.95
N VAL A 164 4.37 19.58 -1.30
CA VAL A 164 4.28 18.50 -0.30
C VAL A 164 5.02 18.81 1.00
N VAL A 165 5.79 19.89 1.04
CA VAL A 165 6.59 20.29 2.21
C VAL A 165 6.19 21.68 2.67
N HIS A 166 5.74 21.79 3.91
CA HIS A 166 5.48 23.07 4.58
C HIS A 166 6.47 23.25 5.72
N TYR A 167 6.93 24.49 5.92
CA TYR A 167 7.82 24.86 7.03
C TYR A 167 7.04 25.50 8.15
N GLU A 168 7.25 25.03 9.38
CA GLU A 168 6.64 25.56 10.62
C GLU A 168 5.11 25.38 10.68
N LYS A 169 4.38 25.84 9.66
CA LYS A 169 2.92 25.83 9.62
C LYS A 169 2.43 25.38 8.25
N TYR A 170 1.27 24.75 8.25
CA TYR A 170 0.55 24.49 7.01
C TYR A 170 0.12 25.83 6.39
N THR A 171 0.36 25.98 5.10
CA THR A 171 -0.08 27.12 4.28
C THR A 171 -1.01 26.61 3.19
N ASP A 172 -2.19 27.18 3.08
CA ASP A 172 -3.11 26.84 2.01
C ASP A 172 -2.63 27.40 0.67
N TYR A 173 -3.09 26.79 -0.40
CA TYR A 173 -2.75 27.16 -1.77
C TYR A 173 -3.77 28.16 -2.33
N THR A 174 -3.31 29.16 -3.03
CA THR A 174 -4.13 29.97 -3.91
C THR A 174 -4.48 29.22 -5.20
N ALA A 175 -5.50 29.69 -5.93
CA ALA A 175 -5.85 29.09 -7.21
C ALA A 175 -4.67 29.11 -8.22
N ALA A 176 -3.90 30.20 -8.24
CA ALA A 176 -2.74 30.34 -9.11
C ALA A 176 -1.62 29.35 -8.77
N GLU A 177 -1.35 29.13 -7.48
CA GLU A 177 -0.38 28.12 -7.05
C GLU A 177 -0.83 26.70 -7.39
N ILE A 178 -2.12 26.38 -7.26
CA ILE A 178 -2.66 25.09 -7.70
C ILE A 178 -2.46 24.90 -9.20
N ASP A 179 -2.77 25.89 -10.03
CA ASP A 179 -2.58 25.83 -11.48
C ASP A 179 -1.10 25.59 -11.83
N GLU A 180 -0.17 26.29 -11.17
CA GLU A 180 1.27 26.13 -11.38
C GLU A 180 1.77 24.72 -10.97
N LEU A 181 1.37 24.23 -9.79
CA LEU A 181 1.81 22.93 -9.24
C LEU A 181 1.35 21.74 -10.08
N TRP A 182 0.23 21.84 -10.79
CA TRP A 182 -0.31 20.77 -11.63
C TRP A 182 -0.04 20.94 -13.12
N ALA A 183 0.47 22.11 -13.56
CA ALA A 183 0.64 22.44 -14.97
C ALA A 183 1.36 21.37 -15.78
N GLU A 184 2.55 20.94 -15.34
CA GLU A 184 3.35 19.92 -16.04
C GLU A 184 2.57 18.60 -16.23
N ARG A 185 1.83 18.20 -15.21
CA ARG A 185 1.04 16.98 -15.24
C ARG A 185 -0.20 17.10 -16.11
N GLU A 186 -0.90 18.23 -16.04
CA GLU A 186 -2.11 18.48 -16.84
C GLU A 186 -1.80 18.69 -18.33
N GLU A 187 -0.65 19.28 -18.63
CA GLU A 187 -0.18 19.50 -20.00
C GLU A 187 0.51 18.28 -20.64
N SER A 188 0.75 17.21 -19.86
CA SER A 188 1.43 16.01 -20.35
C SER A 188 0.65 15.32 -21.47
N GLU A 189 1.36 14.71 -22.42
CA GLU A 189 0.74 13.93 -23.51
C GLU A 189 -0.11 12.76 -22.99
N LEU A 190 0.26 12.20 -21.82
CA LEU A 190 -0.55 11.18 -21.17
C LEU A 190 -1.89 11.73 -20.72
N THR A 191 -1.91 12.90 -20.11
CA THR A 191 -3.15 13.55 -19.67
C THR A 191 -4.02 13.93 -20.87
N LYS A 192 -3.48 14.53 -21.93
CA LYS A 192 -4.23 14.87 -23.14
C LYS A 192 -4.93 13.64 -23.72
N ARG A 193 -4.20 12.52 -23.84
CA ARG A 193 -4.79 11.25 -24.31
C ARG A 193 -5.92 10.76 -23.39
N LEU A 194 -5.72 10.81 -22.06
CA LEU A 194 -6.75 10.41 -21.10
C LEU A 194 -8.01 11.29 -21.20
N LEU A 195 -7.85 12.60 -21.45
CA LEU A 195 -8.97 13.53 -21.64
C LEU A 195 -9.77 13.17 -22.88
N GLU A 196 -9.09 12.94 -24.00
CA GLU A 196 -9.73 12.52 -25.27
C GLU A 196 -10.46 11.19 -25.12
N GLU A 197 -9.82 10.16 -24.54
CA GLU A 197 -10.41 8.83 -24.35
C GLU A 197 -11.64 8.84 -23.44
N ASN A 198 -11.70 9.74 -22.48
CA ASN A 198 -12.81 9.82 -21.51
C ASN A 198 -13.84 10.91 -21.83
N GLY A 199 -13.57 11.78 -22.79
CA GLY A 199 -14.44 12.90 -23.12
C GLY A 199 -14.65 13.88 -21.96
N LEU A 200 -13.61 14.11 -21.14
CA LEU A 200 -13.66 14.97 -19.96
C LEU A 200 -12.71 16.17 -20.11
N PRO A 201 -13.07 17.34 -19.55
CA PRO A 201 -12.34 18.59 -19.80
C PRO A 201 -11.04 18.74 -19.02
N ASN A 202 -10.83 18.00 -17.90
CA ASN A 202 -9.64 18.11 -17.08
C ASN A 202 -9.34 16.82 -16.31
N LEU A 203 -8.10 16.70 -15.83
CA LEU A 203 -7.61 15.51 -15.13
C LEU A 203 -8.32 15.27 -13.79
N ALA A 204 -8.68 16.31 -13.07
CA ALA A 204 -9.39 16.19 -11.79
C ALA A 204 -10.76 15.51 -11.97
N GLN A 205 -11.46 15.79 -13.07
CA GLN A 205 -12.72 15.09 -13.39
C GLN A 205 -12.50 13.63 -13.77
N ILE A 206 -11.38 13.26 -14.40
CA ILE A 206 -11.04 11.85 -14.60
C ILE A 206 -10.88 11.14 -13.26
N PHE A 207 -10.18 11.76 -12.32
CA PHE A 207 -10.00 11.17 -10.98
C PHE A 207 -11.33 10.97 -10.27
N THR A 208 -12.23 11.95 -10.30
CA THR A 208 -13.48 11.93 -9.51
C THR A 208 -14.64 11.20 -10.20
N GLN A 209 -14.64 11.10 -11.53
CA GLN A 209 -15.76 10.53 -12.28
C GLN A 209 -15.45 9.18 -12.94
N ARG A 210 -14.16 8.76 -12.99
CA ARG A 210 -13.76 7.49 -13.62
C ARG A 210 -12.91 6.60 -12.71
N ARG A 211 -11.99 7.16 -11.93
CA ARG A 211 -11.05 6.38 -11.14
C ARG A 211 -11.45 6.20 -9.69
N TYR A 212 -11.91 7.27 -9.05
CA TYR A 212 -12.26 7.32 -7.63
C TYR A 212 -13.69 7.86 -7.48
N VAL A 213 -14.63 7.16 -8.08
CA VAL A 213 -16.04 7.54 -8.04
C VAL A 213 -16.54 7.55 -6.59
N ARG A 214 -17.30 8.58 -6.23
CA ARG A 214 -17.76 8.78 -4.85
C ARG A 214 -18.51 7.58 -4.28
N GLU A 215 -19.39 6.97 -5.07
CA GLU A 215 -20.18 5.82 -4.65
C GLU A 215 -19.31 4.61 -4.34
N ASP A 216 -18.31 4.33 -5.17
CA ASP A 216 -17.36 3.24 -4.95
C ASP A 216 -16.52 3.50 -3.69
N ASN A 217 -16.02 4.73 -3.52
CA ASN A 217 -15.27 5.11 -2.32
C ASN A 217 -16.07 4.95 -1.04
N LEU A 218 -17.36 5.32 -1.04
CA LEU A 218 -18.24 5.13 0.11
C LEU A 218 -18.51 3.65 0.37
N SER A 219 -18.76 2.86 -0.66
CA SER A 219 -18.97 1.42 -0.54
C SER A 219 -17.75 0.70 0.05
N ILE A 220 -16.57 1.01 -0.48
CA ILE A 220 -15.28 0.46 -0.02
C ILE A 220 -15.03 0.86 1.43
N SER A 221 -15.22 2.14 1.75
CA SER A 221 -15.03 2.66 3.11
C SER A 221 -15.94 1.93 4.11
N ASN A 222 -17.22 1.78 3.79
CA ASN A 222 -18.19 1.08 4.64
C ASN A 222 -17.82 -0.39 4.84
N SER A 223 -17.39 -1.08 3.77
CA SER A 223 -16.98 -2.48 3.82
C SER A 223 -15.74 -2.68 4.68
N TYR A 224 -14.74 -1.82 4.51
CA TYR A 224 -13.51 -1.89 5.30
C TYR A 224 -13.77 -1.54 6.77
N PHE A 225 -14.65 -0.56 7.03
CA PHE A 225 -15.04 -0.19 8.38
C PHE A 225 -15.83 -1.31 9.08
N ALA A 226 -16.70 -2.01 8.35
CA ALA A 226 -17.40 -3.19 8.87
C ALA A 226 -16.41 -4.30 9.25
N LEU A 227 -15.40 -4.54 8.40
CA LEU A 227 -14.34 -5.51 8.69
C LEU A 227 -13.52 -5.11 9.93
N LEU A 228 -13.18 -3.82 10.09
CA LEU A 228 -12.49 -3.33 11.29
C LEU A 228 -13.28 -3.63 12.57
N LYS A 229 -14.61 -3.44 12.54
CA LYS A 229 -15.49 -3.80 13.66
C LYS A 229 -15.51 -5.29 13.91
N GLU A 230 -15.67 -6.11 12.88
CA GLU A 230 -15.65 -7.57 12.96
C GLU A 230 -14.33 -8.07 13.56
N LYS A 231 -13.21 -7.48 13.16
CA LYS A 231 -11.87 -7.81 13.66
C LYS A 231 -11.57 -7.21 15.05
N GLY A 232 -12.48 -6.46 15.63
CA GLY A 232 -12.44 -6.01 17.03
C GLY A 232 -11.69 -4.68 17.25
N PHE A 233 -11.52 -3.84 16.23
CA PHE A 233 -10.83 -2.55 16.38
C PHE A 233 -11.71 -1.37 16.81
N PHE A 234 -12.95 -1.62 17.26
CA PHE A 234 -13.90 -0.61 17.70
C PHE A 234 -14.69 -1.06 18.93
N ASN A 235 -14.04 -1.69 19.89
CA ASN A 235 -14.67 -2.17 21.12
C ASN A 235 -14.61 -1.13 22.27
N ASN A 236 -14.65 0.16 21.94
CA ASN A 236 -14.70 1.24 22.95
C ASN A 236 -16.12 1.61 23.26
#